data_b90f12b95714f92e3f7c06cddb9896ce
#
_entry.id   b90f12b95714f92e3f7c06cddb9896ce
#
_cell.length_a   1.000
_cell.length_b   1.000
_cell.length_c   1.000
_cell.angle_alpha   90.00
_cell.angle_beta   90.00
_cell.angle_gamma   90.00
#
_symmetry.space_group_name_H-M   'P 1'
#
loop_
_entity.id
_entity.type
_entity.pdbx_description
1 polymer ?
#
loop_
_entity_poly.entity_id
_entity_poly.type
_entity_poly.pdbx_seq_one_letter_code
_entity_poly.pdbx_strand_id
1 'polypeptide(L)'
;MRADLHVHSKCSQRPSQWFLQKIGCPESFTEPLDLYRIARNRGMTLVTITDHNRIDGALEIAHLPGTFLSEEVTSYFPEDHCKVHVLVYRITESQHEDIQKLRKNLYELVDYLQRQRICHALAHPMYAVNDRLTVAHFEKCLLLFNNFELNGDFNPESNECLRKILSDLNREEVYRLADKHALFPAPPEPWKKKLIGGSDDHSALNIARTFTEVTGADSVDSFLKGIDSGRTTVISQPSSPQNMARNLYSIAYQFYRSKLGLGNYAPSDGVLKFIDRCLRIDYQAHSGFLKKLHILRQYRRQKKIAASAPDTMMKLLRRETGKLLNENPQLFLIPEGAGPHYPEIEQRWFKFVKEISNRVLLQFANHLFDHFSGAHLFNIFHTIGSAGGFYTLLAPYFVAFAHYNNHRHFQEMVEKRFERRGLQRAQIGRSENVAIFTDTFYGINEVADTLQQQVASAIKCNQRLTV
;
A
#
# COMPACT_ATOMS: atom_id res chain seq x y z
N MET A 1 -16.44 15.73 -12.25
CA MET A 1 -16.65 14.83 -11.10
C MET A 1 -15.35 14.15 -10.75
N ARG A 2 -15.22 13.65 -9.50
CA ARG A 2 -14.01 13.02 -8.96
C ARG A 2 -14.37 11.72 -8.27
N ALA A 3 -13.57 10.67 -8.50
CA ALA A 3 -13.70 9.38 -7.82
C ALA A 3 -12.32 8.75 -7.57
N ASP A 4 -12.13 8.21 -6.38
CA ASP A 4 -11.10 7.21 -6.13
C ASP A 4 -11.64 5.89 -6.67
N LEU A 5 -10.98 5.37 -7.72
CA LEU A 5 -11.48 4.23 -8.48
C LEU A 5 -10.92 2.88 -8.04
N HIS A 6 -10.06 2.88 -7.00
CA HIS A 6 -9.49 1.66 -6.43
C HIS A 6 -9.31 1.82 -4.92
N VAL A 7 -10.21 1.24 -4.17
CA VAL A 7 -10.20 1.35 -2.70
C VAL A 7 -10.93 0.17 -2.06
N HIS A 8 -10.42 -0.30 -0.91
CA HIS A 8 -10.87 -1.52 -0.26
C HIS A 8 -11.51 -1.28 1.09
N SER A 9 -12.57 -2.04 1.36
CA SER A 9 -13.25 -2.09 2.65
C SER A 9 -12.90 -3.34 3.45
N LYS A 10 -13.46 -3.47 4.65
CA LYS A 10 -13.36 -4.69 5.49
C LYS A 10 -13.85 -5.98 4.79
N CYS A 11 -14.54 -5.86 3.66
CA CYS A 11 -14.99 -7.00 2.89
C CYS A 11 -13.84 -7.67 2.09
N SER A 12 -12.72 -6.98 1.86
CA SER A 12 -11.47 -7.57 1.38
C SER A 12 -10.76 -8.33 2.50
N GLN A 13 -10.96 -9.66 2.55
CA GLN A 13 -10.55 -10.47 3.72
C GLN A 13 -9.19 -11.17 3.56
N ARG A 14 -8.69 -11.34 2.33
CA ARG A 14 -7.48 -12.12 2.05
C ARG A 14 -6.34 -11.21 1.64
N PRO A 15 -5.45 -10.83 2.58
CA PRO A 15 -4.34 -9.93 2.28
C PRO A 15 -3.36 -10.53 1.29
N SER A 16 -2.89 -9.73 0.35
CA SER A 16 -1.79 -10.07 -0.55
C SER A 16 -0.44 -10.07 0.19
N GLN A 17 -0.31 -9.25 1.22
CA GLN A 17 0.93 -9.07 1.97
C GLN A 17 1.19 -10.24 2.94
N TRP A 18 2.31 -10.95 2.77
CA TRP A 18 2.69 -12.10 3.59
C TRP A 18 2.72 -11.81 5.11
N PHE A 19 3.10 -10.59 5.50
CA PHE A 19 3.13 -10.15 6.90
C PHE A 19 1.74 -10.21 7.53
N LEU A 20 0.72 -9.67 6.85
CA LEU A 20 -0.66 -9.69 7.32
C LEU A 20 -1.21 -11.12 7.37
N GLN A 21 -0.87 -11.96 6.37
CA GLN A 21 -1.23 -13.38 6.39
C GLN A 21 -0.67 -14.10 7.62
N LYS A 22 0.61 -13.86 7.98
CA LYS A 22 1.27 -14.50 9.12
C LYS A 22 0.65 -14.16 10.46
N ILE A 23 0.12 -12.96 10.62
CA ILE A 23 -0.57 -12.56 11.86
C ILE A 23 -2.07 -12.87 11.83
N GLY A 24 -2.58 -13.45 10.73
CA GLY A 24 -4.01 -13.74 10.53
C GLY A 24 -4.85 -12.46 10.46
N CYS A 25 -4.29 -11.39 9.94
CA CYS A 25 -4.94 -10.10 9.80
C CYS A 25 -5.71 -10.03 8.48
N PRO A 26 -6.95 -9.54 8.45
CA PRO A 26 -7.64 -9.19 7.21
C PRO A 26 -6.88 -8.12 6.42
N GLU A 27 -7.18 -7.99 5.14
CA GLU A 27 -6.53 -7.02 4.27
C GLU A 27 -6.89 -5.58 4.62
N SER A 28 -8.16 -5.33 4.95
CA SER A 28 -8.64 -4.01 5.37
C SER A 28 -9.59 -4.10 6.57
N PHE A 29 -9.69 -3.03 7.33
CA PHE A 29 -10.62 -2.84 8.46
C PHE A 29 -11.58 -1.67 8.25
N THR A 30 -11.52 -1.01 7.10
CA THR A 30 -12.30 0.18 6.83
C THR A 30 -13.77 -0.20 6.63
N GLU A 31 -14.65 0.31 7.50
CA GLU A 31 -16.09 0.14 7.32
C GLU A 31 -16.55 0.84 6.03
N PRO A 32 -17.40 0.24 5.19
CA PRO A 32 -17.87 0.83 3.95
C PRO A 32 -18.46 2.23 4.12
N LEU A 33 -19.23 2.44 5.18
CA LEU A 33 -19.82 3.75 5.48
C LEU A 33 -18.75 4.79 5.89
N ASP A 34 -17.71 4.38 6.60
CA ASP A 34 -16.59 5.28 6.95
C ASP A 34 -15.75 5.60 5.72
N LEU A 35 -15.51 4.63 4.84
CA LEU A 35 -14.87 4.85 3.55
C LEU A 35 -15.63 5.91 2.74
N TYR A 36 -16.96 5.76 2.60
CA TYR A 36 -17.80 6.77 1.93
C TYR A 36 -17.62 8.17 2.53
N ARG A 37 -17.71 8.29 3.86
CA ARG A 37 -17.55 9.57 4.56
C ARG A 37 -16.17 10.19 4.32
N ILE A 38 -15.12 9.36 4.40
CA ILE A 38 -13.74 9.80 4.15
C ILE A 38 -13.59 10.33 2.73
N ALA A 39 -14.00 9.55 1.73
CA ALA A 39 -13.91 9.95 0.33
C ALA A 39 -14.67 11.26 0.06
N ARG A 40 -15.90 11.36 0.57
CA ARG A 40 -16.72 12.60 0.44
C ARG A 40 -16.06 13.81 1.10
N ASN A 41 -15.54 13.66 2.30
CA ASN A 41 -14.85 14.74 3.01
C ASN A 41 -13.55 15.17 2.32
N ARG A 42 -12.95 14.30 1.55
CA ARG A 42 -11.75 14.56 0.74
C ARG A 42 -12.08 15.07 -0.68
N GLY A 43 -13.34 15.42 -0.91
CA GLY A 43 -13.80 16.08 -2.14
C GLY A 43 -14.16 15.15 -3.29
N MET A 44 -14.30 13.84 -3.04
CA MET A 44 -14.85 12.93 -4.04
C MET A 44 -16.34 13.21 -4.24
N THR A 45 -16.74 13.37 -5.49
CA THR A 45 -18.16 13.57 -5.86
C THR A 45 -18.86 12.24 -6.10
N LEU A 46 -18.10 11.22 -6.50
CA LEU A 46 -18.52 9.84 -6.64
C LEU A 46 -17.71 8.95 -5.71
N VAL A 47 -18.32 7.89 -5.22
CA VAL A 47 -17.67 6.91 -4.33
C VAL A 47 -18.03 5.50 -4.80
N THR A 48 -17.02 4.67 -4.94
CA THR A 48 -17.19 3.23 -5.15
C THR A 48 -16.26 2.47 -4.22
N ILE A 49 -16.48 1.18 -4.09
CA ILE A 49 -15.64 0.24 -3.35
C ILE A 49 -15.31 -0.90 -4.31
N THR A 50 -14.04 -1.31 -4.35
CA THR A 50 -13.51 -2.30 -5.28
C THR A 50 -12.92 -3.49 -4.53
N ASP A 51 -13.68 -4.07 -3.59
CA ASP A 51 -13.23 -5.23 -2.83
C ASP A 51 -12.92 -6.43 -3.74
N HIS A 52 -11.91 -7.23 -3.36
CA HIS A 52 -11.46 -8.36 -4.16
C HIS A 52 -12.54 -9.42 -4.40
N ASN A 53 -13.01 -9.54 -5.63
CA ASN A 53 -14.00 -10.51 -6.10
C ASN A 53 -15.32 -10.49 -5.30
N ARG A 54 -15.71 -9.33 -4.78
CA ARG A 54 -16.87 -9.11 -3.93
C ARG A 54 -17.45 -7.73 -4.15
N ILE A 55 -18.76 -7.63 -3.98
CA ILE A 55 -19.50 -6.36 -4.06
C ILE A 55 -20.20 -5.98 -2.74
N ASP A 56 -20.01 -6.79 -1.68
CA ASP A 56 -20.74 -6.58 -0.40
C ASP A 56 -20.48 -5.19 0.18
N GLY A 57 -19.21 -4.73 0.15
CA GLY A 57 -18.86 -3.39 0.64
C GLY A 57 -19.50 -2.27 -0.19
N ALA A 58 -19.54 -2.44 -1.52
CA ALA A 58 -20.19 -1.50 -2.41
C ALA A 58 -21.72 -1.51 -2.25
N LEU A 59 -22.34 -2.68 -2.03
CA LEU A 59 -23.77 -2.83 -1.76
C LEU A 59 -24.17 -2.14 -0.44
N GLU A 60 -23.34 -2.21 0.60
CA GLU A 60 -23.64 -1.56 1.89
C GLU A 60 -23.85 -0.05 1.74
N ILE A 61 -23.17 0.60 0.79
CA ILE A 61 -23.28 2.04 0.53
C ILE A 61 -24.13 2.40 -0.69
N ALA A 62 -24.69 1.42 -1.42
CA ALA A 62 -25.39 1.64 -2.69
C ALA A 62 -26.58 2.60 -2.59
N HIS A 63 -27.17 2.72 -1.39
CA HIS A 63 -28.28 3.64 -1.09
C HIS A 63 -27.85 5.11 -0.94
N LEU A 64 -26.54 5.40 -0.88
CA LEU A 64 -26.01 6.75 -0.66
C LEU A 64 -25.82 7.52 -1.97
N PRO A 65 -25.92 8.86 -1.96
CA PRO A 65 -25.76 9.67 -3.17
C PRO A 65 -24.37 9.55 -3.80
N GLY A 66 -24.34 9.39 -5.13
CA GLY A 66 -23.09 9.39 -5.90
C GLY A 66 -22.31 8.08 -5.78
N THR A 67 -22.95 6.97 -5.43
CA THR A 67 -22.34 5.65 -5.37
C THR A 67 -22.67 4.80 -6.60
N PHE A 68 -21.83 3.81 -6.87
CA PHE A 68 -22.05 2.78 -7.89
C PHE A 68 -21.29 1.50 -7.52
N LEU A 69 -21.81 0.34 -7.96
CA LEU A 69 -21.23 -0.96 -7.65
C LEU A 69 -19.99 -1.21 -8.50
N SER A 70 -18.93 -1.69 -7.88
CA SER A 70 -17.66 -2.06 -8.52
C SER A 70 -16.99 -3.17 -7.75
N GLU A 71 -16.03 -3.82 -8.37
CA GLU A 71 -15.14 -4.79 -7.71
C GLU A 71 -13.77 -4.82 -8.38
N GLU A 72 -12.77 -5.28 -7.67
CA GLU A 72 -11.48 -5.68 -8.22
C GLU A 72 -11.48 -7.19 -8.45
N VAL A 73 -11.48 -7.57 -9.73
CA VAL A 73 -11.57 -8.97 -10.15
C VAL A 73 -10.19 -9.57 -10.26
N THR A 74 -9.88 -10.59 -9.47
CA THR A 74 -8.69 -11.41 -9.67
C THR A 74 -8.88 -12.36 -10.83
N SER A 75 -8.11 -12.20 -11.90
CA SER A 75 -8.17 -13.06 -13.10
C SER A 75 -6.81 -13.65 -13.44
N TYR A 76 -6.80 -14.61 -14.38
CA TYR A 76 -5.61 -15.40 -14.67
C TYR A 76 -5.44 -15.58 -16.19
N PHE A 77 -4.20 -15.50 -16.64
CA PHE A 77 -3.85 -16.06 -17.94
C PHE A 77 -3.95 -17.59 -17.85
N PRO A 78 -4.75 -18.24 -18.72
CA PRO A 78 -4.98 -19.69 -18.60
C PRO A 78 -3.74 -20.54 -18.91
N GLU A 79 -2.75 -19.99 -19.62
CA GLU A 79 -1.56 -20.70 -20.05
C GLU A 79 -0.63 -21.09 -18.90
N ASP A 80 -0.51 -20.21 -17.90
CA ASP A 80 0.48 -20.39 -16.82
C ASP A 80 0.00 -19.90 -15.45
N HIS A 81 -1.28 -19.49 -15.37
CA HIS A 81 -1.88 -18.92 -14.16
C HIS A 81 -1.20 -17.62 -13.66
N CYS A 82 -0.59 -16.83 -14.57
CA CYS A 82 -0.18 -15.48 -14.24
C CYS A 82 -1.40 -14.67 -13.81
N LYS A 83 -1.34 -14.13 -12.60
CA LYS A 83 -2.46 -13.40 -11.97
C LYS A 83 -2.39 -11.93 -12.33
N VAL A 84 -3.53 -11.37 -12.71
CA VAL A 84 -3.75 -9.94 -12.90
C VAL A 84 -5.05 -9.51 -12.24
N HIS A 85 -5.17 -8.24 -11.94
CA HIS A 85 -6.38 -7.67 -11.38
C HIS A 85 -7.05 -6.74 -12.38
N VAL A 86 -8.39 -6.81 -12.43
CA VAL A 86 -9.22 -6.03 -13.34
C VAL A 86 -10.24 -5.26 -12.53
N LEU A 87 -10.19 -3.94 -12.58
CA LEU A 87 -11.20 -3.07 -11.98
C LEU A 87 -12.41 -3.03 -12.91
N VAL A 88 -13.59 -3.32 -12.37
CA VAL A 88 -14.86 -3.27 -13.11
C VAL A 88 -15.84 -2.33 -12.42
N TYR A 89 -16.51 -1.49 -13.20
CA TYR A 89 -17.28 -0.37 -12.67
C TYR A 89 -18.73 -0.42 -13.10
N ARG A 90 -19.63 -0.03 -12.17
CA ARG A 90 -21.07 0.10 -12.38
C ARG A 90 -21.70 -1.19 -12.90
N ILE A 91 -21.39 -2.28 -12.24
CA ILE A 91 -21.97 -3.58 -12.51
C ILE A 91 -23.26 -3.79 -11.70
N THR A 92 -24.08 -4.73 -12.14
CA THR A 92 -25.22 -5.26 -11.40
C THR A 92 -24.80 -6.52 -10.63
N GLU A 93 -25.63 -6.96 -9.68
CA GLU A 93 -25.40 -8.22 -8.93
C GLU A 93 -25.34 -9.42 -9.89
N SER A 94 -26.21 -9.47 -10.92
CA SER A 94 -26.18 -10.54 -11.93
C SER A 94 -24.88 -10.52 -12.76
N GLN A 95 -24.39 -9.33 -13.11
CA GLN A 95 -23.10 -9.21 -13.82
C GLN A 95 -21.93 -9.64 -12.91
N HIS A 96 -21.99 -9.34 -11.61
CA HIS A 96 -21.01 -9.85 -10.64
C HIS A 96 -20.98 -11.39 -10.66
N GLU A 97 -22.16 -12.06 -10.61
CA GLU A 97 -22.22 -13.51 -10.65
C GLU A 97 -21.59 -14.11 -11.92
N ASP A 98 -21.82 -13.48 -13.08
CA ASP A 98 -21.23 -13.91 -14.35
C ASP A 98 -19.72 -13.67 -14.36
N ILE A 99 -19.25 -12.52 -13.87
CA ILE A 99 -17.83 -12.20 -13.71
C ILE A 99 -17.15 -13.25 -12.83
N GLN A 100 -17.76 -13.64 -11.70
CA GLN A 100 -17.19 -14.66 -10.82
C GLN A 100 -17.02 -16.04 -11.48
N LYS A 101 -17.88 -16.41 -12.44
CA LYS A 101 -17.73 -17.64 -13.24
C LYS A 101 -16.58 -17.53 -14.24
N LEU A 102 -16.45 -16.36 -14.91
CA LEU A 102 -15.53 -16.13 -16.03
C LEU A 102 -14.11 -15.76 -15.58
N ARG A 103 -13.92 -15.22 -14.37
CA ARG A 103 -12.64 -14.67 -13.92
C ARG A 103 -11.47 -15.64 -13.89
N LYS A 104 -11.71 -16.94 -14.03
CA LYS A 104 -10.64 -17.95 -14.10
C LYS A 104 -9.85 -17.87 -15.42
N ASN A 105 -10.40 -17.23 -16.44
CA ASN A 105 -9.77 -17.03 -17.75
C ASN A 105 -9.87 -15.55 -18.12
N LEU A 106 -8.75 -14.86 -18.19
CA LEU A 106 -8.67 -13.44 -18.48
C LEU A 106 -9.28 -13.11 -19.86
N TYR A 107 -9.08 -13.96 -20.84
CA TYR A 107 -9.59 -13.72 -22.21
C TYR A 107 -11.13 -13.76 -22.23
N GLU A 108 -11.74 -14.75 -21.58
CA GLU A 108 -13.19 -14.87 -21.47
C GLU A 108 -13.80 -13.73 -20.66
N LEU A 109 -13.15 -13.34 -19.57
CA LEU A 109 -13.57 -12.21 -18.75
C LEU A 109 -13.59 -10.91 -19.56
N VAL A 110 -12.47 -10.59 -20.23
CA VAL A 110 -12.37 -9.35 -21.00
C VAL A 110 -13.35 -9.32 -22.17
N ASP A 111 -13.52 -10.43 -22.89
CA ASP A 111 -14.51 -10.55 -23.95
C ASP A 111 -15.95 -10.31 -23.45
N TYR A 112 -16.30 -10.87 -22.28
CA TYR A 112 -17.58 -10.60 -21.63
C TYR A 112 -17.74 -9.11 -21.28
N LEU A 113 -16.75 -8.49 -20.61
CA LEU A 113 -16.78 -7.09 -20.23
C LEU A 113 -16.97 -6.16 -21.44
N GLN A 114 -16.28 -6.46 -22.55
CA GLN A 114 -16.39 -5.70 -23.79
C GLN A 114 -17.78 -5.87 -24.43
N ARG A 115 -18.31 -7.09 -24.54
CA ARG A 115 -19.65 -7.34 -25.10
C ARG A 115 -20.75 -6.67 -24.28
N GLN A 116 -20.63 -6.71 -22.95
CA GLN A 116 -21.58 -6.07 -22.03
C GLN A 116 -21.37 -4.55 -21.92
N ARG A 117 -20.32 -4.00 -22.55
CA ARG A 117 -19.94 -2.58 -22.46
C ARG A 117 -19.73 -2.12 -21.02
N ILE A 118 -19.18 -2.99 -20.18
CA ILE A 118 -18.84 -2.67 -18.80
C ILE A 118 -17.53 -1.88 -18.81
N CYS A 119 -17.52 -0.69 -18.20
CA CYS A 119 -16.30 0.10 -18.02
C CYS A 119 -15.34 -0.66 -17.10
N HIS A 120 -14.12 -0.90 -17.57
CA HIS A 120 -13.11 -1.66 -16.85
C HIS A 120 -11.70 -1.17 -17.15
N ALA A 121 -10.77 -1.46 -16.24
CA ALA A 121 -9.36 -1.09 -16.37
C ALA A 121 -8.45 -2.19 -15.82
N LEU A 122 -7.23 -2.27 -16.35
CA LEU A 122 -6.18 -3.10 -15.74
C LEU A 122 -5.64 -2.40 -14.50
N ALA A 123 -5.77 -3.03 -13.33
CA ALA A 123 -5.24 -2.54 -12.08
C ALA A 123 -3.71 -2.69 -12.03
N HIS A 124 -3.02 -1.74 -11.42
CA HIS A 124 -1.57 -1.76 -11.14
C HIS A 124 -0.72 -2.57 -12.15
N PRO A 125 -0.67 -2.19 -13.45
CA PRO A 125 -0.15 -3.00 -14.56
C PRO A 125 1.31 -3.39 -14.45
N MET A 126 2.09 -2.66 -13.63
CA MET A 126 3.51 -2.90 -13.41
C MET A 126 3.80 -3.77 -12.17
N TYR A 127 2.76 -4.34 -11.54
CA TYR A 127 2.87 -5.16 -10.35
C TYR A 127 2.60 -6.64 -10.61
N ALA A 128 3.56 -7.49 -10.26
CA ALA A 128 3.45 -8.95 -10.40
C ALA A 128 2.75 -9.55 -9.16
N VAL A 129 1.43 -9.74 -9.22
CA VAL A 129 0.59 -10.20 -8.10
C VAL A 129 1.03 -11.57 -7.57
N ASN A 130 1.55 -12.44 -8.42
CA ASN A 130 2.02 -13.79 -8.05
C ASN A 130 3.39 -14.15 -8.65
N ASP A 131 4.25 -13.14 -8.86
CA ASP A 131 5.62 -13.26 -9.39
C ASP A 131 5.74 -13.95 -10.77
N ARG A 132 4.62 -14.08 -11.51
CA ARG A 132 4.58 -14.70 -12.85
C ARG A 132 4.43 -13.69 -13.98
N LEU A 133 4.31 -12.40 -13.67
CA LEU A 133 4.14 -11.38 -14.69
C LEU A 133 5.41 -11.23 -15.53
N THR A 134 5.27 -11.37 -16.83
CA THR A 134 6.36 -11.23 -17.81
C THR A 134 6.09 -10.10 -18.79
N VAL A 135 7.10 -9.70 -19.54
CA VAL A 135 6.94 -8.73 -20.63
C VAL A 135 5.90 -9.20 -21.65
N ALA A 136 5.83 -10.51 -21.94
CA ALA A 136 4.83 -11.07 -22.85
C ALA A 136 3.40 -10.91 -22.30
N HIS A 137 3.18 -11.08 -20.99
CA HIS A 137 1.88 -10.81 -20.38
C HIS A 137 1.52 -9.33 -20.46
N PHE A 138 2.48 -8.43 -20.19
CA PHE A 138 2.26 -6.99 -20.30
C PHE A 138 1.90 -6.60 -21.76
N GLU A 139 2.60 -7.15 -22.76
CA GLU A 139 2.25 -6.94 -24.19
C GLU A 139 0.82 -7.44 -24.50
N LYS A 140 0.41 -8.59 -23.97
CA LYS A 140 -0.99 -9.09 -24.12
C LYS A 140 -1.99 -8.16 -23.40
N CYS A 141 -1.65 -7.66 -22.21
CA CYS A 141 -2.49 -6.65 -21.52
C CYS A 141 -2.66 -5.37 -22.33
N LEU A 142 -1.62 -4.92 -23.06
CA LEU A 142 -1.73 -3.78 -23.98
C LEU A 142 -2.72 -4.06 -25.12
N LEU A 143 -2.93 -5.31 -25.51
CA LEU A 143 -3.93 -5.69 -26.52
C LEU A 143 -5.33 -5.76 -25.93
N LEU A 144 -5.46 -6.32 -24.72
CA LEU A 144 -6.75 -6.64 -24.10
C LEU A 144 -7.45 -5.42 -23.49
N PHE A 145 -6.70 -4.45 -22.98
CA PHE A 145 -7.25 -3.31 -22.24
C PHE A 145 -7.03 -1.97 -22.94
N ASN A 146 -8.00 -1.07 -22.79
CA ASN A 146 -7.88 0.33 -23.21
C ASN A 146 -7.63 1.28 -22.03
N ASN A 147 -8.10 0.94 -20.83
CA ASN A 147 -7.92 1.74 -19.62
C ASN A 147 -6.88 1.08 -18.70
N PHE A 148 -5.96 1.87 -18.18
CA PHE A 148 -4.86 1.46 -17.31
C PHE A 148 -4.82 2.31 -16.07
N GLU A 149 -4.55 1.69 -14.93
CA GLU A 149 -4.46 2.39 -13.65
C GLU A 149 -3.05 2.95 -13.41
N LEU A 150 -3.01 4.20 -12.94
CA LEU A 150 -1.89 4.76 -12.20
C LEU A 150 -2.22 4.60 -10.72
N ASN A 151 -1.61 3.60 -10.11
CA ASN A 151 -1.93 3.19 -8.74
C ASN A 151 -1.26 4.07 -7.70
N GLY A 152 -2.00 4.44 -6.65
CA GLY A 152 -1.55 5.36 -5.61
C GLY A 152 -0.66 4.73 -4.54
N ASP A 153 -0.66 3.40 -4.38
CA ASP A 153 0.13 2.71 -3.35
C ASP A 153 1.49 2.22 -3.86
N PHE A 154 1.71 2.23 -5.17
CA PHE A 154 2.94 1.75 -5.79
C PHE A 154 3.97 2.84 -6.05
N ASN A 155 5.17 2.39 -6.45
CA ASN A 155 6.30 3.26 -6.77
C ASN A 155 5.92 4.27 -7.87
N PRO A 156 6.09 5.59 -7.63
CA PRO A 156 5.83 6.63 -8.64
C PRO A 156 6.62 6.44 -9.94
N GLU A 157 7.84 5.86 -9.87
CA GLU A 157 8.66 5.57 -11.06
C GLU A 157 7.97 4.55 -11.98
N SER A 158 7.29 3.55 -11.41
CA SER A 158 6.52 2.55 -12.19
C SER A 158 5.34 3.18 -12.91
N ASN A 159 4.64 4.11 -12.24
CA ASN A 159 3.55 4.86 -12.85
C ASN A 159 4.04 5.76 -14.01
N GLU A 160 5.20 6.40 -13.85
CA GLU A 160 5.78 7.24 -14.90
C GLU A 160 6.28 6.40 -16.09
N CYS A 161 6.91 5.24 -15.82
CA CYS A 161 7.27 4.27 -16.86
C CYS A 161 6.04 3.83 -17.66
N LEU A 162 4.96 3.44 -16.97
CA LEU A 162 3.70 3.06 -17.60
C LEU A 162 3.14 4.20 -18.46
N ARG A 163 3.06 5.42 -17.91
CA ARG A 163 2.57 6.61 -18.63
C ARG A 163 3.34 6.84 -19.93
N LYS A 164 4.67 6.76 -19.87
CA LYS A 164 5.54 6.93 -21.03
C LYS A 164 5.28 5.85 -22.10
N ILE A 165 5.23 4.58 -21.69
CA ILE A 165 4.98 3.47 -22.63
C ILE A 165 3.63 3.66 -23.32
N LEU A 166 2.58 3.98 -22.56
CA LEU A 166 1.24 4.14 -23.10
C LEU A 166 1.11 5.36 -24.01
N SER A 167 1.85 6.45 -23.75
CA SER A 167 1.87 7.64 -24.60
C SER A 167 2.63 7.42 -25.90
N ASP A 168 3.66 6.58 -25.88
CA ASP A 168 4.49 6.28 -27.05
C ASP A 168 3.91 5.16 -27.93
N LEU A 169 2.88 4.45 -27.44
CA LEU A 169 2.24 3.37 -28.15
C LEU A 169 1.53 3.88 -29.42
N ASN A 170 1.83 3.30 -30.55
CA ASN A 170 1.23 3.67 -31.83
C ASN A 170 0.53 2.49 -32.51
N ARG A 171 -0.18 2.78 -33.59
CA ARG A 171 -0.96 1.79 -34.35
C ARG A 171 -0.09 0.63 -34.85
N GLU A 172 1.07 0.92 -35.41
CA GLU A 172 1.96 -0.09 -35.99
C GLU A 172 2.43 -1.09 -34.91
N GLU A 173 2.86 -0.55 -33.77
CA GLU A 173 3.31 -1.40 -32.64
C GLU A 173 2.18 -2.28 -32.10
N VAL A 174 0.97 -1.76 -31.96
CA VAL A 174 -0.19 -2.55 -31.49
C VAL A 174 -0.49 -3.70 -32.44
N TYR A 175 -0.53 -3.47 -33.76
CA TYR A 175 -0.80 -4.56 -34.71
C TYR A 175 0.36 -5.55 -34.77
N ARG A 176 1.60 -5.10 -34.65
CA ARG A 176 2.76 -5.99 -34.53
C ARG A 176 2.67 -6.89 -33.28
N LEU A 177 2.19 -6.35 -32.15
CA LEU A 177 1.94 -7.14 -30.95
C LEU A 177 0.77 -8.11 -31.16
N ALA A 178 -0.29 -7.68 -31.84
CA ALA A 178 -1.44 -8.51 -32.18
C ALA A 178 -1.03 -9.74 -33.00
N ASP A 179 -0.21 -9.55 -34.05
CA ASP A 179 0.34 -10.62 -34.84
C ASP A 179 1.26 -11.55 -34.04
N LYS A 180 2.14 -10.94 -33.19
CA LYS A 180 3.06 -11.71 -32.32
C LYS A 180 2.34 -12.65 -31.37
N HIS A 181 1.24 -12.18 -30.77
CA HIS A 181 0.51 -12.93 -29.75
C HIS A 181 -0.74 -13.64 -30.28
N ALA A 182 -1.05 -13.50 -31.56
CA ALA A 182 -2.29 -14.00 -32.19
C ALA A 182 -3.55 -13.57 -31.42
N LEU A 183 -3.58 -12.30 -30.97
CA LEU A 183 -4.68 -11.72 -30.21
C LEU A 183 -5.27 -10.51 -30.93
N PHE A 184 -6.60 -10.42 -30.94
CA PHE A 184 -7.28 -9.24 -31.44
C PHE A 184 -7.22 -8.09 -30.41
N PRO A 185 -6.78 -6.89 -30.83
CA PRO A 185 -6.71 -5.76 -29.91
C PRO A 185 -8.10 -5.18 -29.60
N ALA A 186 -8.28 -4.69 -28.39
CA ALA A 186 -9.54 -4.11 -27.90
C ALA A 186 -9.98 -2.89 -28.73
N PRO A 187 -11.21 -2.90 -29.34
CA PRO A 187 -11.69 -1.79 -30.15
C PRO A 187 -12.04 -0.56 -29.28
N PRO A 188 -12.28 0.65 -29.87
CA PRO A 188 -12.17 0.96 -31.30
C PRO A 188 -10.77 1.43 -31.74
N GLU A 189 -9.95 1.99 -30.85
CA GLU A 189 -8.63 2.57 -31.11
C GLU A 189 -7.59 2.01 -30.13
N PRO A 190 -7.15 0.77 -30.28
CA PRO A 190 -6.36 0.06 -29.28
C PRO A 190 -4.97 0.67 -29.01
N TRP A 191 -4.51 1.60 -29.82
CA TRP A 191 -3.28 2.37 -29.60
C TRP A 191 -3.49 3.61 -28.73
N LYS A 192 -4.74 4.06 -28.51
CA LYS A 192 -5.08 5.20 -27.64
C LYS A 192 -5.42 4.69 -26.25
N LYS A 193 -4.40 4.48 -25.46
CA LYS A 193 -4.59 4.05 -24.08
C LYS A 193 -5.01 5.22 -23.19
N LYS A 194 -5.80 4.92 -22.18
CA LYS A 194 -6.42 5.87 -21.27
C LYS A 194 -5.98 5.56 -19.85
N LEU A 195 -5.86 6.59 -19.04
CA LEU A 195 -5.38 6.47 -17.67
C LEU A 195 -6.50 6.79 -16.68
N ILE A 196 -6.58 5.98 -15.66
CA ILE A 196 -7.38 6.22 -14.46
C ILE A 196 -6.47 6.23 -13.25
N GLY A 197 -6.95 6.71 -12.12
CA GLY A 197 -6.22 6.68 -10.83
C GLY A 197 -7.08 6.17 -9.71
N GLY A 198 -6.49 5.35 -8.87
CA GLY A 198 -7.05 4.86 -7.63
C GLY A 198 -6.00 4.80 -6.55
N SER A 199 -6.40 4.89 -5.29
CA SER A 199 -5.47 4.90 -4.15
C SER A 199 -4.97 3.51 -3.77
N ASP A 200 -5.74 2.47 -4.09
CA ASP A 200 -5.53 1.09 -3.63
C ASP A 200 -5.41 0.99 -2.10
N ASP A 201 -6.18 1.85 -1.41
CA ASP A 201 -6.06 1.97 0.03
C ASP A 201 -6.78 0.85 0.78
N HIS A 202 -6.05 0.26 1.73
CA HIS A 202 -6.52 -0.78 2.64
C HIS A 202 -6.55 -0.32 4.11
N SER A 203 -6.04 0.88 4.38
CA SER A 203 -5.77 1.38 5.74
C SER A 203 -6.71 2.48 6.21
N ALA A 204 -7.54 3.01 5.33
CA ALA A 204 -8.29 4.26 5.39
C ALA A 204 -7.41 5.53 5.28
N LEU A 205 -6.09 5.42 5.39
CA LEU A 205 -5.20 6.59 5.43
C LEU A 205 -5.03 7.28 4.08
N ASN A 206 -5.04 6.50 3.00
CA ASN A 206 -4.74 6.99 1.64
C ASN A 206 -5.96 7.16 0.73
N ILE A 207 -7.18 6.87 1.20
CA ILE A 207 -8.41 7.09 0.41
C ILE A 207 -8.38 8.48 -0.22
N ALA A 208 -8.63 8.57 -1.52
CA ALA A 208 -8.63 9.81 -2.31
C ALA A 208 -7.29 10.58 -2.34
N ARG A 209 -6.13 9.95 -2.05
CA ARG A 209 -4.81 10.51 -2.35
C ARG A 209 -4.47 10.41 -3.84
N THR A 210 -4.98 9.37 -4.48
CA THR A 210 -4.95 9.20 -5.94
C THR A 210 -6.38 8.97 -6.41
N PHE A 211 -6.80 9.74 -7.40
CA PHE A 211 -8.16 9.69 -7.90
C PHE A 211 -8.24 10.15 -9.35
N THR A 212 -9.35 9.82 -9.99
CA THR A 212 -9.69 10.23 -11.35
C THR A 212 -10.64 11.41 -11.32
N GLU A 213 -10.34 12.44 -12.12
CA GLU A 213 -11.23 13.58 -12.39
C GLU A 213 -11.69 13.55 -13.85
N VAL A 214 -12.99 13.75 -14.06
CA VAL A 214 -13.60 13.96 -15.37
C VAL A 214 -14.31 15.30 -15.36
N THR A 215 -13.77 16.26 -16.11
CA THR A 215 -14.35 17.61 -16.22
C THR A 215 -15.62 17.56 -17.04
N GLY A 216 -16.65 18.29 -16.58
CA GLY A 216 -17.95 18.39 -17.25
C GLY A 216 -18.86 17.15 -17.10
N ALA A 217 -18.48 16.16 -16.31
CA ALA A 217 -19.37 15.07 -15.92
C ALA A 217 -20.34 15.53 -14.83
N ASP A 218 -21.61 15.10 -14.92
CA ASP A 218 -22.72 15.44 -14.02
C ASP A 218 -23.42 14.23 -13.40
N SER A 219 -23.08 13.04 -13.89
CA SER A 219 -23.66 11.76 -13.47
C SER A 219 -22.60 10.65 -13.51
N VAL A 220 -22.89 9.50 -12.87
CA VAL A 220 -22.06 8.31 -12.97
C VAL A 220 -21.85 7.90 -14.42
N ASP A 221 -22.91 7.93 -15.24
CA ASP A 221 -22.85 7.60 -16.65
C ASP A 221 -21.92 8.49 -17.46
N SER A 222 -22.04 9.81 -17.27
CA SER A 222 -21.19 10.77 -17.96
C SER A 222 -19.74 10.69 -17.49
N PHE A 223 -19.51 10.34 -16.22
CA PHE A 223 -18.18 10.11 -15.67
C PHE A 223 -17.51 8.88 -16.29
N LEU A 224 -18.20 7.73 -16.35
CA LEU A 224 -17.67 6.50 -16.94
C LEU A 224 -17.45 6.65 -18.46
N LYS A 225 -18.39 7.34 -19.17
CA LYS A 225 -18.17 7.71 -20.57
C LYS A 225 -16.95 8.64 -20.75
N GLY A 226 -16.67 9.48 -19.75
CA GLY A 226 -15.45 10.29 -19.71
C GLY A 226 -14.19 9.42 -19.64
N ILE A 227 -14.18 8.36 -18.83
CA ILE A 227 -13.11 7.38 -18.76
C ILE A 227 -12.93 6.70 -20.12
N ASP A 228 -14.00 6.16 -20.68
CA ASP A 228 -13.94 5.43 -21.96
C ASP A 228 -13.57 6.33 -23.15
N SER A 229 -13.76 7.63 -23.04
CA SER A 229 -13.33 8.59 -24.07
C SER A 229 -11.95 9.24 -23.80
N GLY A 230 -11.28 8.88 -22.68
CA GLY A 230 -9.98 9.41 -22.31
C GLY A 230 -10.00 10.87 -21.85
N ARG A 231 -11.17 11.40 -21.41
CA ARG A 231 -11.31 12.74 -20.83
C ARG A 231 -11.05 12.75 -19.33
N THR A 232 -10.02 12.04 -18.94
CA THR A 232 -9.62 11.84 -17.54
C THR A 232 -8.38 12.63 -17.20
N THR A 233 -8.34 13.15 -15.98
CA THR A 233 -7.12 13.65 -15.34
C THR A 233 -6.89 12.84 -14.07
N VAL A 234 -5.72 12.21 -13.95
CA VAL A 234 -5.32 11.52 -12.74
C VAL A 234 -4.60 12.49 -11.82
N ILE A 235 -5.16 12.66 -10.63
CA ILE A 235 -4.56 13.45 -9.56
C ILE A 235 -3.94 12.46 -8.57
N SER A 236 -2.65 12.55 -8.33
CA SER A 236 -1.95 11.62 -7.44
C SER A 236 -0.98 12.36 -6.52
N GLN A 237 -1.00 11.97 -5.25
CA GLN A 237 0.05 12.29 -4.30
C GLN A 237 1.02 11.12 -4.25
N PRO A 238 2.32 11.35 -4.51
CA PRO A 238 3.28 10.27 -4.57
C PRO A 238 3.29 9.41 -3.30
N SER A 239 3.28 8.10 -3.48
CA SER A 239 3.51 7.15 -2.39
C SER A 239 5.01 7.07 -2.08
N SER A 240 5.34 6.58 -0.88
CA SER A 240 6.69 6.36 -0.42
C SER A 240 6.76 5.08 0.40
N PRO A 241 7.95 4.46 0.56
CA PRO A 241 8.10 3.32 1.46
C PRO A 241 7.65 3.61 2.90
N GLN A 242 7.81 4.86 3.37
CA GLN A 242 7.34 5.29 4.68
C GLN A 242 5.82 5.35 4.76
N ASN A 243 5.17 5.85 3.70
CA ASN A 243 3.72 5.87 3.60
C ASN A 243 3.15 4.46 3.60
N MET A 244 3.68 3.56 2.77
CA MET A 244 3.28 2.16 2.71
C MET A 244 3.50 1.44 4.05
N ALA A 245 4.65 1.64 4.70
CA ALA A 245 4.90 1.08 6.02
C ALA A 245 3.86 1.58 7.05
N ARG A 246 3.50 2.87 7.01
CA ARG A 246 2.47 3.44 7.88
C ARG A 246 1.10 2.80 7.62
N ASN A 247 0.74 2.51 6.37
CA ASN A 247 -0.48 1.79 6.03
C ASN A 247 -0.50 0.39 6.66
N LEU A 248 0.59 -0.36 6.55
CA LEU A 248 0.73 -1.69 7.17
C LEU A 248 0.63 -1.63 8.70
N TYR A 249 1.26 -0.62 9.33
CA TYR A 249 1.07 -0.39 10.77
C TYR A 249 -0.37 -0.07 11.13
N SER A 250 -1.04 0.73 10.31
CA SER A 250 -2.46 1.07 10.51
C SER A 250 -3.34 -0.17 10.50
N ILE A 251 -3.19 -1.03 9.49
CA ILE A 251 -3.94 -2.27 9.36
C ILE A 251 -3.68 -3.19 10.57
N ALA A 252 -2.40 -3.41 10.90
CA ALA A 252 -2.02 -4.23 12.06
C ALA A 252 -2.53 -3.64 13.39
N TYR A 253 -2.45 -2.33 13.57
CA TYR A 253 -2.97 -1.65 14.74
C TYR A 253 -4.48 -1.80 14.89
N GLN A 254 -5.24 -1.63 13.80
CA GLN A 254 -6.69 -1.81 13.79
C GLN A 254 -7.07 -3.26 14.13
N PHE A 255 -6.35 -4.24 13.61
CA PHE A 255 -6.53 -5.66 13.95
C PHE A 255 -6.33 -5.93 15.44
N TYR A 256 -5.19 -5.52 16.01
CA TYR A 256 -4.93 -5.74 17.44
C TYR A 256 -5.86 -4.93 18.32
N ARG A 257 -6.21 -3.72 17.91
CA ARG A 257 -7.18 -2.90 18.62
C ARG A 257 -8.54 -3.57 18.72
N SER A 258 -9.02 -4.14 17.63
CA SER A 258 -10.26 -4.91 17.59
C SER A 258 -10.16 -6.16 18.45
N LYS A 259 -9.10 -6.95 18.28
CA LYS A 259 -8.90 -8.23 18.97
C LYS A 259 -8.68 -8.08 20.47
N LEU A 260 -8.03 -7.03 20.92
CA LEU A 260 -7.67 -6.77 22.33
C LEU A 260 -8.62 -5.76 23.01
N GLY A 261 -9.61 -5.22 22.32
CA GLY A 261 -10.52 -4.21 22.87
C GLY A 261 -9.83 -2.89 23.25
N LEU A 262 -8.71 -2.56 22.62
CA LEU A 262 -7.89 -1.37 22.97
C LEU A 262 -8.62 -0.04 22.74
N GLY A 263 -9.70 -0.03 21.96
CA GLY A 263 -10.51 1.16 21.72
C GLY A 263 -11.03 1.84 22.97
N ASN A 264 -11.15 1.09 24.06
CA ASN A 264 -11.65 1.59 25.34
C ASN A 264 -10.58 2.30 26.19
N TYR A 265 -9.28 2.15 25.85
CA TYR A 265 -8.14 2.67 26.62
C TYR A 265 -7.48 3.89 25.96
N ALA A 266 -7.64 4.08 24.66
CA ALA A 266 -7.03 5.17 23.91
C ALA A 266 -7.32 6.57 24.49
N PRO A 267 -8.51 6.88 25.07
CA PRO A 267 -8.77 8.21 25.59
C PRO A 267 -7.96 8.61 26.83
N SER A 268 -7.41 7.64 27.58
CA SER A 268 -6.73 7.90 28.86
C SER A 268 -5.20 7.78 28.78
N ASP A 269 -4.66 7.17 27.73
CA ASP A 269 -3.22 6.94 27.57
C ASP A 269 -2.64 7.84 26.46
N GLY A 270 -1.64 8.66 26.82
CA GLY A 270 -1.02 9.63 25.89
C GLY A 270 -0.33 8.96 24.70
N VAL A 271 0.26 7.78 24.90
CA VAL A 271 0.92 7.01 23.84
C VAL A 271 -0.11 6.42 22.88
N LEU A 272 -1.16 5.79 23.42
CA LEU A 272 -2.24 5.25 22.60
C LEU A 272 -2.98 6.34 21.83
N LYS A 273 -3.15 7.54 22.41
CA LYS A 273 -3.68 8.70 21.67
C LYS A 273 -2.80 9.09 20.50
N PHE A 274 -1.49 9.12 20.70
CA PHE A 274 -0.56 9.44 19.62
C PHE A 274 -0.62 8.37 18.51
N ILE A 275 -0.56 7.09 18.87
CA ILE A 275 -0.66 5.97 17.92
C ILE A 275 -1.98 6.03 17.15
N ASP A 276 -3.09 6.23 17.86
CA ASP A 276 -4.43 6.35 17.27
C ASP A 276 -4.49 7.52 16.25
N ARG A 277 -3.94 8.68 16.59
CA ARG A 277 -3.85 9.83 15.68
C ARG A 277 -2.95 9.60 14.47
N CYS A 278 -1.86 8.86 14.64
CA CYS A 278 -0.95 8.54 13.54
C CYS A 278 -1.49 7.47 12.60
N LEU A 279 -2.22 6.48 13.13
CA LEU A 279 -2.59 5.26 12.42
C LEU A 279 -4.08 5.12 12.13
N ARG A 280 -4.91 6.10 12.51
CA ARG A 280 -6.36 6.09 12.26
C ARG A 280 -6.87 7.43 11.80
N ILE A 281 -8.00 7.36 11.11
CA ILE A 281 -8.84 8.53 10.86
C ILE A 281 -9.93 8.55 11.93
N ASP A 282 -9.83 9.49 12.87
CA ASP A 282 -10.90 9.66 13.85
C ASP A 282 -12.10 10.35 13.20
N TYR A 283 -13.12 9.55 12.91
CA TYR A 283 -14.47 10.08 12.86
C TYR A 283 -15.01 10.13 14.27
N GLN A 284 -15.37 11.32 14.72
CA GLN A 284 -16.03 11.54 16.00
C GLN A 284 -17.33 10.71 16.03
N ALA A 285 -17.22 9.45 16.43
CA ALA A 285 -18.38 8.69 16.87
C ALA A 285 -18.80 9.31 18.21
N HIS A 286 -19.92 10.04 18.22
CA HIS A 286 -20.54 10.55 19.43
C HIS A 286 -20.77 9.37 20.38
N SER A 287 -19.92 9.21 21.37
CA SER A 287 -20.02 8.15 22.36
C SER A 287 -21.08 8.53 23.39
N GLY A 288 -22.24 7.92 23.32
CA GLY A 288 -23.30 8.09 24.30
C GLY A 288 -22.84 7.72 25.71
N PHE A 289 -23.37 8.42 26.70
CA PHE A 289 -23.05 8.35 28.14
C PHE A 289 -23.08 6.92 28.73
N LEU A 290 -23.92 6.03 28.22
CA LEU A 290 -24.04 4.62 28.67
C LEU A 290 -22.82 3.74 28.34
N LYS A 291 -22.03 4.07 27.29
CA LYS A 291 -20.77 3.36 26.98
C LYS A 291 -19.68 3.64 28.02
N LYS A 292 -19.65 4.80 28.65
CA LYS A 292 -18.63 5.14 29.68
C LYS A 292 -18.70 4.27 30.93
N LEU A 293 -19.90 3.85 31.34
CA LEU A 293 -20.11 2.99 32.52
C LEU A 293 -19.69 1.53 32.28
N HIS A 294 -19.87 1.01 31.07
CA HIS A 294 -19.44 -0.34 30.73
C HIS A 294 -17.91 -0.45 30.66
N ILE A 295 -17.23 0.60 30.20
CA ILE A 295 -15.77 0.74 30.10
C ILE A 295 -15.11 0.65 31.48
N LEU A 296 -15.66 1.30 32.52
CA LEU A 296 -15.11 1.29 33.88
C LEU A 296 -15.17 -0.10 34.54
N ARG A 297 -16.17 -0.93 34.22
CA ARG A 297 -16.26 -2.31 34.72
C ARG A 297 -15.28 -3.27 34.07
N GLN A 298 -15.02 -3.14 32.77
CA GLN A 298 -14.02 -3.94 32.06
C GLN A 298 -12.58 -3.58 32.48
N TYR A 299 -12.31 -2.30 32.76
CA TYR A 299 -11.00 -1.82 33.23
C TYR A 299 -10.53 -2.53 34.51
N ARG A 300 -11.42 -2.74 35.48
CA ARG A 300 -11.08 -3.45 36.73
C ARG A 300 -10.77 -4.93 36.53
N ARG A 301 -11.36 -5.57 35.53
CA ARG A 301 -11.17 -7.01 35.24
C ARG A 301 -9.84 -7.29 34.52
N GLN A 302 -9.40 -6.40 33.64
CA GLN A 302 -8.16 -6.58 32.85
C GLN A 302 -6.91 -6.14 33.60
N LYS A 303 -6.98 -5.27 34.59
CA LYS A 303 -5.84 -4.93 35.46
C LYS A 303 -5.25 -6.14 36.17
N LYS A 304 -6.06 -7.18 36.42
CA LYS A 304 -5.62 -8.47 37.00
C LYS A 304 -4.88 -9.37 36.00
N ILE A 305 -5.22 -9.31 34.70
CA ILE A 305 -4.60 -10.14 33.65
C ILE A 305 -3.25 -9.56 33.21
N ALA A 306 -3.13 -8.23 33.17
CA ALA A 306 -1.88 -7.56 32.77
C ALA A 306 -0.75 -7.67 33.80
N ALA A 307 -1.04 -8.04 35.06
CA ALA A 307 -0.05 -8.19 36.12
C ALA A 307 0.71 -9.53 36.09
N SER A 308 0.24 -10.50 35.30
CA SER A 308 0.80 -11.86 35.24
C SER A 308 1.62 -12.19 33.98
N ALA A 309 1.85 -11.21 33.08
CA ALA A 309 2.67 -11.44 31.90
C ALA A 309 4.17 -11.40 32.27
N PRO A 310 5.00 -12.34 31.74
CA PRO A 310 6.43 -12.35 31.98
C PRO A 310 7.11 -11.06 31.49
N ASP A 311 8.34 -10.79 31.95
CA ASP A 311 9.16 -9.61 31.59
C ASP A 311 9.49 -9.65 30.08
N THR A 312 8.58 -9.14 29.28
CA THR A 312 8.53 -9.31 27.86
C THR A 312 8.86 -7.99 27.15
N MET A 313 9.25 -8.10 25.88
CA MET A 313 9.42 -7.01 24.92
C MET A 313 8.33 -5.91 25.05
N MET A 314 7.11 -6.29 25.39
CA MET A 314 6.00 -5.34 25.61
C MET A 314 6.23 -4.39 26.79
N LYS A 315 6.79 -4.87 27.90
CA LYS A 315 7.13 -4.01 29.04
C LYS A 315 8.30 -3.08 28.70
N LEU A 316 9.28 -3.59 27.95
CA LEU A 316 10.40 -2.79 27.46
C LEU A 316 9.92 -1.68 26.52
N LEU A 317 9.13 -2.01 25.50
CA LEU A 317 8.52 -1.04 24.59
C LEU A 317 7.73 0.03 25.34
N ARG A 318 6.92 -0.37 26.30
CA ARG A 318 6.11 0.55 27.10
C ARG A 318 6.98 1.50 27.95
N ARG A 319 8.03 0.98 28.55
CA ARG A 319 9.00 1.77 29.35
C ARG A 319 9.74 2.77 28.47
N GLU A 320 10.29 2.33 27.34
CA GLU A 320 11.06 3.20 26.46
C GLU A 320 10.17 4.22 25.74
N THR A 321 8.95 3.85 25.40
CA THR A 321 7.96 4.82 24.87
C THR A 321 7.60 5.88 25.91
N GLY A 322 7.43 5.49 27.17
CA GLY A 322 7.18 6.43 28.28
C GLY A 322 8.35 7.39 28.49
N LYS A 323 9.61 6.90 28.42
CA LYS A 323 10.80 7.75 28.48
C LYS A 323 10.84 8.73 27.31
N LEU A 324 10.63 8.24 26.08
CA LEU A 324 10.63 9.06 24.87
C LEU A 324 9.57 10.16 24.93
N LEU A 325 8.37 9.86 25.47
CA LEU A 325 7.30 10.82 25.68
C LEU A 325 7.74 11.97 26.60
N ASN A 326 8.45 11.64 27.68
CA ASN A 326 8.93 12.63 28.65
C ASN A 326 10.10 13.46 28.09
N GLU A 327 10.99 12.85 27.34
CA GLU A 327 12.19 13.50 26.77
C GLU A 327 11.85 14.37 25.54
N ASN A 328 10.89 13.93 24.72
CA ASN A 328 10.50 14.58 23.48
C ASN A 328 8.97 14.78 23.37
N PRO A 329 8.33 15.55 24.25
CA PRO A 329 6.87 15.71 24.22
C PRO A 329 6.37 16.31 22.90
N GLN A 330 7.18 17.11 22.21
CA GLN A 330 6.82 17.71 20.92
C GLN A 330 6.63 16.66 19.81
N LEU A 331 7.29 15.51 19.90
CA LEU A 331 7.10 14.41 18.95
C LEU A 331 5.64 13.92 18.94
N PHE A 332 5.00 13.96 20.10
CA PHE A 332 3.65 13.45 20.32
C PHE A 332 2.55 14.52 20.16
N LEU A 333 2.93 15.78 19.98
CA LEU A 333 1.98 16.86 19.74
C LEU A 333 1.56 16.87 18.26
N ILE A 334 0.40 16.33 17.97
CA ILE A 334 -0.26 16.48 16.67
C ILE A 334 -1.31 17.58 16.86
N PRO A 335 -1.30 18.67 16.05
CA PRO A 335 -2.29 19.74 16.17
C PRO A 335 -3.72 19.21 16.10
N GLU A 336 -4.61 19.76 16.91
CA GLU A 336 -6.05 19.49 16.80
C GLU A 336 -6.54 20.00 15.46
N GLY A 337 -7.19 19.13 14.68
CA GLY A 337 -7.65 19.45 13.32
C GLY A 337 -6.64 19.11 12.21
N ALA A 338 -5.41 18.67 12.54
CA ALA A 338 -4.52 18.09 11.53
C ALA A 338 -5.18 16.82 10.98
N GLY A 339 -5.63 16.89 9.74
CA GLY A 339 -6.19 15.73 9.03
C GLY A 339 -5.11 14.66 8.79
N PRO A 340 -5.50 13.45 8.42
CA PRO A 340 -4.58 12.33 8.16
C PRO A 340 -3.58 12.58 7.03
N HIS A 341 -3.82 13.59 6.20
CA HIS A 341 -2.91 14.06 5.15
C HIS A 341 -1.88 15.10 5.60
N TYR A 342 -1.77 15.33 6.89
CA TYR A 342 -0.73 16.23 7.39
C TYR A 342 0.64 15.60 7.11
N PRO A 343 1.46 16.15 6.19
CA PRO A 343 2.71 15.52 5.74
C PRO A 343 3.66 15.19 6.90
N GLU A 344 3.58 15.99 7.95
CA GLU A 344 4.38 15.80 9.16
C GLU A 344 3.98 14.55 9.97
N ILE A 345 2.75 14.01 9.81
CA ILE A 345 2.33 12.82 10.57
C ILE A 345 3.16 11.60 10.13
N GLU A 346 3.41 11.44 8.83
CA GLU A 346 4.24 10.35 8.31
C GLU A 346 5.68 10.44 8.86
N GLN A 347 6.26 11.64 8.84
CA GLN A 347 7.60 11.90 9.39
C GLN A 347 7.65 11.69 10.91
N ARG A 348 6.62 12.14 11.65
CA ARG A 348 6.53 11.94 13.11
C ARG A 348 6.40 10.47 13.47
N TRP A 349 5.56 9.74 12.74
CA TRP A 349 5.43 8.30 12.91
C TRP A 349 6.75 7.58 12.64
N PHE A 350 7.40 7.88 11.53
CA PHE A 350 8.71 7.32 11.19
C PHE A 350 9.76 7.62 12.26
N LYS A 351 9.85 8.87 12.70
CA LYS A 351 10.77 9.28 13.78
C LYS A 351 10.49 8.53 15.08
N PHE A 352 9.23 8.41 15.46
CA PHE A 352 8.81 7.64 16.63
C PHE A 352 9.27 6.17 16.55
N VAL A 353 8.98 5.49 15.47
CA VAL A 353 9.35 4.08 15.29
C VAL A 353 10.87 3.92 15.27
N LYS A 354 11.59 4.80 14.57
CA LYS A 354 13.07 4.82 14.56
C LYS A 354 13.65 4.97 15.97
N GLU A 355 13.21 5.94 16.73
CA GLU A 355 13.71 6.19 18.10
C GLU A 355 13.43 5.01 19.04
N ILE A 356 12.21 4.48 19.01
CA ILE A 356 11.84 3.34 19.84
C ILE A 356 12.63 2.09 19.43
N SER A 357 12.76 1.83 18.14
CA SER A 357 13.53 0.69 17.63
C SER A 357 14.99 0.75 18.05
N ASN A 358 15.63 1.91 17.95
CA ASN A 358 17.02 2.09 18.38
C ASN A 358 17.19 1.85 19.88
N ARG A 359 16.30 2.40 20.71
CA ARG A 359 16.36 2.22 22.18
C ARG A 359 16.17 0.77 22.58
N VAL A 360 15.20 0.09 21.97
CA VAL A 360 14.91 -1.32 22.24
C VAL A 360 16.05 -2.20 21.74
N LEU A 361 16.62 -1.93 20.58
CA LEU A 361 17.76 -2.67 20.03
C LEU A 361 19.01 -2.56 20.91
N LEU A 362 19.34 -1.33 21.37
CA LEU A 362 20.49 -1.10 22.25
C LEU A 362 20.32 -1.82 23.59
N GLN A 363 19.12 -1.79 24.18
CA GLN A 363 18.88 -2.51 25.45
C GLN A 363 18.89 -4.02 25.25
N PHE A 364 18.38 -4.49 24.12
CA PHE A 364 18.44 -5.91 23.75
C PHE A 364 19.89 -6.36 23.55
N ALA A 365 20.70 -5.58 22.84
CA ALA A 365 22.12 -5.87 22.65
C ALA A 365 22.87 -5.90 24.01
N ASN A 366 22.67 -4.91 24.88
CA ASN A 366 23.26 -4.88 26.20
C ASN A 366 22.84 -6.11 27.03
N HIS A 367 21.56 -6.47 27.00
CA HIS A 367 21.07 -7.67 27.67
C HIS A 367 21.70 -8.96 27.13
N LEU A 368 21.92 -9.04 25.81
CA LEU A 368 22.66 -10.14 25.19
C LEU A 368 24.10 -10.19 25.72
N PHE A 369 24.83 -9.08 25.69
CA PHE A 369 26.22 -9.03 26.14
C PHE A 369 26.36 -9.38 27.61
N ASP A 370 25.45 -8.91 28.47
CA ASP A 370 25.44 -9.25 29.91
C ASP A 370 25.20 -10.73 30.17
N HIS A 371 24.45 -11.45 29.29
CA HIS A 371 24.14 -12.86 29.45
C HIS A 371 25.13 -13.79 28.72
N PHE A 372 25.89 -13.27 27.76
CA PHE A 372 27.00 -14.05 27.15
C PHE A 372 28.16 -14.34 28.13
N SER A 373 28.28 -13.51 29.18
CA SER A 373 29.28 -13.74 30.23
C SER A 373 28.91 -14.84 31.21
N GLY A 374 27.70 -15.40 31.18
CA GLY A 374 27.22 -16.49 32.00
C GLY A 374 26.59 -17.61 31.17
N ALA A 375 27.35 -18.65 30.88
CA ALA A 375 27.05 -19.73 29.95
C ALA A 375 25.75 -20.54 30.20
N HIS A 376 24.59 -19.97 29.93
CA HIS A 376 23.33 -20.70 29.91
C HIS A 376 22.66 -20.65 28.53
N LEU A 377 22.80 -21.71 27.75
CA LEU A 377 22.20 -21.94 26.43
C LEU A 377 20.67 -21.62 26.40
N PHE A 378 19.96 -21.91 27.48
CA PHE A 378 18.51 -21.60 27.57
C PHE A 378 18.19 -20.10 27.53
N ASN A 379 19.06 -19.25 28.07
CA ASN A 379 18.87 -17.79 28.03
C ASN A 379 19.09 -17.26 26.62
N ILE A 380 19.99 -17.87 25.84
CA ILE A 380 20.22 -17.52 24.43
C ILE A 380 18.96 -17.80 23.60
N PHE A 381 18.34 -18.97 23.74
CA PHE A 381 17.11 -19.32 23.03
C PHE A 381 15.91 -18.44 23.43
N HIS A 382 15.78 -18.11 24.70
CA HIS A 382 14.76 -17.18 25.17
C HIS A 382 14.96 -15.77 24.63
N THR A 383 16.20 -15.35 24.48
CA THR A 383 16.58 -14.03 23.96
C THR A 383 16.39 -13.96 22.44
N ILE A 384 16.70 -15.04 21.70
CA ILE A 384 16.38 -15.16 20.26
C ILE A 384 14.85 -15.13 20.03
N GLY A 385 14.07 -15.78 20.89
CA GLY A 385 12.60 -15.70 20.86
C GLY A 385 12.08 -14.27 21.07
N SER A 386 12.76 -13.46 21.91
CA SER A 386 12.44 -12.03 22.11
C SER A 386 12.81 -11.17 20.92
N ALA A 387 13.83 -11.55 20.13
CA ALA A 387 14.19 -10.87 18.89
C ALA A 387 13.06 -10.95 17.83
N GLY A 388 12.26 -12.02 17.84
CA GLY A 388 11.08 -12.14 16.99
C GLY A 388 10.09 -10.99 17.15
N GLY A 389 9.90 -10.47 18.37
CA GLY A 389 9.07 -9.29 18.64
C GLY A 389 9.61 -8.00 18.02
N PHE A 390 10.95 -7.87 17.97
CA PHE A 390 11.59 -6.71 17.32
C PHE A 390 11.44 -6.75 15.78
N TYR A 391 11.61 -7.92 15.17
CA TYR A 391 11.32 -8.11 13.75
C TYR A 391 9.88 -7.74 13.40
N THR A 392 8.93 -8.10 14.24
CA THR A 392 7.52 -7.75 14.06
C THR A 392 7.31 -6.23 14.08
N LEU A 393 8.06 -5.51 14.92
CA LEU A 393 8.00 -4.05 14.97
C LEU A 393 8.52 -3.40 13.68
N LEU A 394 9.59 -3.91 13.09
CA LEU A 394 10.19 -3.36 11.88
C LEU A 394 9.64 -3.96 10.58
N ALA A 395 8.90 -5.07 10.67
CA ALA A 395 8.38 -5.79 9.50
C ALA A 395 7.67 -4.88 8.47
N PRO A 396 6.81 -3.90 8.84
CA PRO A 396 6.18 -3.02 7.86
C PRO A 396 7.18 -2.23 7.01
N TYR A 397 8.32 -1.81 7.57
CA TYR A 397 9.36 -1.13 6.78
C TYR A 397 10.10 -2.09 5.85
N PHE A 398 10.42 -3.31 6.31
CA PHE A 398 11.03 -4.33 5.45
C PHE A 398 10.12 -4.75 4.31
N VAL A 399 8.82 -4.91 4.60
CA VAL A 399 7.81 -5.23 3.57
C VAL A 399 7.70 -4.10 2.57
N ALA A 400 7.59 -2.86 3.01
CA ALA A 400 7.53 -1.69 2.12
C ALA A 400 8.80 -1.57 1.27
N PHE A 401 9.98 -1.74 1.86
CA PHE A 401 11.25 -1.72 1.14
C PHE A 401 11.32 -2.83 0.08
N ALA A 402 10.99 -4.06 0.45
CA ALA A 402 10.97 -5.19 -0.47
C ALA A 402 9.98 -4.96 -1.61
N HIS A 403 8.78 -4.47 -1.30
CA HIS A 403 7.74 -4.19 -2.29
C HIS A 403 8.20 -3.16 -3.33
N TYR A 404 8.85 -2.07 -2.91
CA TYR A 404 9.36 -1.05 -3.83
C TYR A 404 10.54 -1.53 -4.69
N ASN A 405 11.26 -2.57 -4.27
CA ASN A 405 12.43 -3.10 -4.99
C ASN A 405 12.12 -4.34 -5.83
N ASN A 406 11.17 -5.19 -5.42
CA ASN A 406 10.91 -6.47 -6.10
C ASN A 406 10.46 -6.33 -7.55
N HIS A 407 9.76 -5.23 -7.89
CA HIS A 407 9.22 -5.02 -9.24
C HIS A 407 10.18 -4.23 -10.14
N ARG A 408 11.31 -3.76 -9.62
CA ARG A 408 12.30 -3.00 -10.38
C ARG A 408 12.84 -3.78 -11.58
N HIS A 409 13.14 -5.04 -11.40
CA HIS A 409 13.63 -5.89 -12.50
C HIS A 409 12.60 -6.06 -13.62
N PHE A 410 11.33 -6.29 -13.27
CA PHE A 410 10.25 -6.36 -14.24
C PHE A 410 10.08 -5.02 -14.98
N GLN A 411 10.07 -3.91 -14.25
CA GLN A 411 10.01 -2.57 -14.83
C GLN A 411 11.15 -2.34 -15.82
N GLU A 412 12.39 -2.65 -15.46
CA GLU A 412 13.57 -2.53 -16.33
C GLU A 412 13.46 -3.37 -17.60
N MET A 413 12.92 -4.60 -17.51
CA MET A 413 12.67 -5.44 -18.70
C MET A 413 11.62 -4.82 -19.63
N VAL A 414 10.54 -4.27 -19.07
CA VAL A 414 9.49 -3.60 -19.83
C VAL A 414 10.02 -2.32 -20.46
N GLU A 415 10.73 -1.47 -19.72
CA GLU A 415 11.38 -0.27 -20.24
C GLU A 415 12.29 -0.60 -21.42
N LYS A 416 13.19 -1.57 -21.24
CA LYS A 416 14.10 -2.03 -22.30
C LYS A 416 13.38 -2.53 -23.55
N ARG A 417 12.22 -3.18 -23.36
CA ARG A 417 11.42 -3.69 -24.48
C ARG A 417 10.76 -2.58 -25.29
N PHE A 418 10.33 -1.50 -24.64
CA PHE A 418 9.63 -0.38 -25.26
C PHE A 418 10.56 0.84 -25.53
N GLU A 419 11.81 0.82 -25.12
CA GLU A 419 12.80 1.82 -25.55
C GLU A 419 12.93 1.78 -27.08
N ARG A 420 12.52 2.86 -27.75
CA ARG A 420 12.74 3.00 -29.19
C ARG A 420 14.25 3.03 -29.45
N ARG A 421 14.72 2.16 -30.34
CA ARG A 421 16.09 2.25 -30.90
C ARG A 421 16.25 3.63 -31.56
N GLY A 422 16.94 4.54 -30.91
CA GLY A 422 17.30 5.82 -31.53
C GLY A 422 17.16 7.10 -30.69
N LEU A 423 16.48 7.07 -29.55
CA LEU A 423 16.65 8.14 -28.56
C LEU A 423 17.81 7.76 -27.66
N GLN A 424 18.99 8.39 -27.95
CA GLN A 424 20.03 8.45 -26.94
C GLN A 424 19.37 8.75 -25.62
N ARG A 425 19.59 7.89 -24.63
CA ARG A 425 19.34 8.22 -23.23
C ARG A 425 19.78 9.68 -23.03
N ALA A 426 18.86 10.62 -22.95
CA ALA A 426 19.09 11.68 -22.02
C ALA A 426 19.33 10.91 -20.72
N GLN A 427 20.57 10.77 -20.36
CA GLN A 427 20.99 10.37 -19.04
C GLN A 427 20.36 11.40 -18.09
N ILE A 428 19.09 11.23 -17.77
CA ILE A 428 18.63 11.61 -16.46
C ILE A 428 19.44 10.67 -15.60
N GLY A 429 20.57 11.20 -15.12
CA GLY A 429 21.51 10.45 -14.31
C GLY A 429 20.72 9.85 -13.17
N ARG A 430 20.32 8.58 -13.30
CA ARG A 430 19.99 7.76 -12.15
C ARG A 430 21.30 7.69 -11.37
N SER A 431 21.49 8.67 -10.48
CA SER A 431 22.51 8.52 -9.47
C SER A 431 22.04 7.33 -8.64
N GLU A 432 22.63 6.18 -8.91
CA GLU A 432 22.42 5.03 -8.03
C GLU A 432 22.81 5.50 -6.63
N ASN A 433 21.84 5.57 -5.74
CA ASN A 433 22.13 5.85 -4.35
C ASN A 433 22.63 4.54 -3.75
N VAL A 434 23.93 4.47 -3.52
CA VAL A 434 24.56 3.32 -2.86
C VAL A 434 24.64 3.63 -1.37
N ALA A 435 24.12 2.74 -0.53
CA ALA A 435 24.31 2.79 0.91
C ALA A 435 25.25 1.66 1.34
N ILE A 436 26.30 2.01 2.05
CA ILE A 436 27.26 1.05 2.63
C ILE A 436 27.04 1.06 4.14
N PHE A 437 26.73 -0.10 4.70
CA PHE A 437 26.60 -0.28 6.14
C PHE A 437 27.89 -0.90 6.67
N THR A 438 28.60 -0.20 7.52
CA THR A 438 29.86 -0.66 8.11
C THR A 438 30.00 -0.11 9.53
N ASP A 439 30.62 -0.87 10.38
CA ASP A 439 31.03 -0.50 11.76
C ASP A 439 32.49 -0.03 11.82
N THR A 440 33.25 -0.15 10.72
CA THR A 440 34.69 0.05 10.69
C THR A 440 35.16 1.20 9.80
N PHE A 441 34.25 2.04 9.26
CA PHE A 441 34.61 3.10 8.30
C PHE A 441 35.72 4.06 8.78
N TYR A 442 35.72 4.37 10.08
CA TYR A 442 36.74 5.19 10.72
C TYR A 442 37.82 4.38 11.43
N GLY A 443 37.82 3.06 11.25
CA GLY A 443 38.82 2.18 11.83
C GLY A 443 40.17 2.28 11.10
N ILE A 444 41.24 1.82 11.75
CA ILE A 444 42.57 1.71 11.15
C ILE A 444 42.75 0.25 10.72
N ASN A 445 42.24 -0.09 9.55
CA ASN A 445 42.35 -1.42 8.96
C ASN A 445 42.11 -1.38 7.45
N GLU A 446 42.50 -2.44 6.75
CA GLU A 446 42.42 -2.53 5.28
C GLU A 446 40.97 -2.41 4.75
N VAL A 447 39.96 -2.81 5.51
CA VAL A 447 38.55 -2.69 5.14
C VAL A 447 38.14 -1.21 5.14
N ALA A 448 38.49 -0.48 6.19
CA ALA A 448 38.23 0.94 6.29
C ALA A 448 38.92 1.72 5.14
N ASP A 449 40.17 1.42 4.83
CA ASP A 449 40.91 2.06 3.71
C ASP A 449 40.23 1.77 2.38
N THR A 450 39.78 0.53 2.15
CA THR A 450 39.07 0.14 0.92
C THR A 450 37.75 0.90 0.79
N LEU A 451 36.97 1.00 1.86
CA LEU A 451 35.70 1.71 1.87
C LEU A 451 35.89 3.22 1.64
N GLN A 452 36.90 3.83 2.24
CA GLN A 452 37.22 5.23 2.04
C GLN A 452 37.64 5.51 0.59
N GLN A 453 38.41 4.60 -0.05
CA GLN A 453 38.72 4.69 -1.46
C GLN A 453 37.50 4.57 -2.37
N GLN A 454 36.57 3.66 -2.04
CA GLN A 454 35.32 3.54 -2.78
C GLN A 454 34.46 4.81 -2.68
N VAL A 455 34.38 5.42 -1.50
CA VAL A 455 33.68 6.71 -1.31
C VAL A 455 34.36 7.82 -2.14
N ALA A 456 35.66 7.91 -2.10
CA ALA A 456 36.41 8.89 -2.89
C ALA A 456 36.21 8.69 -4.40
N SER A 457 36.12 7.44 -4.86
CA SER A 457 35.85 7.10 -6.26
C SER A 457 34.42 7.46 -6.65
N ALA A 458 33.46 7.17 -5.82
CA ALA A 458 32.04 7.50 -6.05
C ALA A 458 31.85 9.03 -6.18
N ILE A 459 32.48 9.81 -5.29
CA ILE A 459 32.47 11.28 -5.36
C ILE A 459 33.05 11.77 -6.69
N LYS A 460 34.21 11.22 -7.13
CA LYS A 460 34.81 11.57 -8.42
C LYS A 460 33.91 11.24 -9.62
N CYS A 461 33.11 10.17 -9.51
CA CYS A 461 32.19 9.74 -10.54
C CYS A 461 30.80 10.41 -10.42
N ASN A 462 30.64 11.39 -9.52
CA ASN A 462 29.37 12.07 -9.24
C ASN A 462 28.21 11.10 -8.85
N GLN A 463 28.54 10.00 -8.19
CA GLN A 463 27.61 9.03 -7.65
C GLN A 463 27.24 9.39 -6.22
N ARG A 464 25.98 9.21 -5.85
CA ARG A 464 25.54 9.41 -4.47
C ARG A 464 25.81 8.14 -3.67
N LEU A 465 26.69 8.24 -2.70
CA LEU A 465 27.03 7.16 -1.79
C LEU A 465 26.85 7.64 -0.35
N THR A 466 26.16 6.84 0.46
CA THR A 466 25.95 7.07 1.89
C THR A 466 26.63 5.93 2.66
N VAL A 467 27.44 6.26 3.66
CA VAL A 467 28.11 5.31 4.54
C VAL A 467 27.55 5.44 5.95
#